data_678ca8f81dd7654d8f969a4eb813960d
#
_entry.id   678ca8f81dd7654d8f969a4eb813960d
#
_cell.length_a   1.000
_cell.length_b   1.000
_cell.length_c   1.000
_cell.angle_alpha   90.00
_cell.angle_beta   90.00
_cell.angle_gamma   90.00
#
_symmetry.space_group_name_H-M   'P 1'
#
loop_
_entity.id
_entity.type
_entity.pdbx_description
1 polymer ?
#
loop_
_entity_poly.entity_id
_entity_poly.type
_entity_poly.pdbx_seq_one_letter_code
_entity_poly.pdbx_strand_id
1 'polypeptide(L)'
;MPGEHGSRVVSPRARDSFSSPRPAGGCTLPRSIMSSTRRAIVIGTGTGGLASAAFLARDGFDVLALDASAEIGGYLAPFSRDGFVFDQGLHYVGACRPGQLVHELLEALGVDAAELFHELDPDAFDLYRFPDLDIRVCRPLAAYRERLTALFPGETRGLRHFFGLLDGAARMHEALARNILGRPVLSDLVALTGVPALLQWSQRPLRELIEQSVTDPRLRAVLGGQSGAWALPPSRVVALAALLYMAHFSDGAFFPRGGGGGLRDALAGAAEAKGARFRTRALVEHIEAERGRVTGVVLAGGERIEADVVVSAIDPTITLGRLVSAAELPTSLRRKAAVIEPSMAMFQLGLGLRGDARARGLSAQNVWLYPSYDVEEGFSARFTGKLPARPMLFVSPTSIKDPSGALAPEGSSSLVVLTYVPHAKFRKWQSLPEAERGPAHAAYRDEITRWMLEELDTRYPGLVGDVVVKACGTPLTAADRTRNAAGAPFGPAMTLSQWGPKGFRTRTPVTGLFLAGSGVFGGGVAPCLLSGLAAAMMAKLSPR
;
A
#
# COMPACT_ATOMS: atom_id res chain seq x y z
N MET A 1 13.34 48.65 -51.25
CA MET A 1 13.96 49.92 -51.76
C MET A 1 13.46 51.06 -50.92
N PRO A 2 14.30 52.05 -50.63
CA PRO A 2 15.49 52.01 -49.78
C PRO A 2 15.44 53.13 -48.71
N GLY A 3 16.47 53.18 -47.86
CA GLY A 3 16.73 54.38 -47.08
C GLY A 3 17.78 54.10 -45.97
N GLU A 4 19.05 54.09 -46.43
CA GLU A 4 20.25 54.22 -45.60
C GLU A 4 20.35 55.63 -45.00
N HIS A 5 21.11 55.72 -43.91
CA HIS A 5 22.11 56.73 -43.51
C HIS A 5 22.49 56.44 -42.07
N GLY A 6 23.68 56.14 -41.63
CA GLY A 6 25.03 56.56 -42.11
C GLY A 6 25.66 57.53 -41.13
N SER A 7 26.84 57.14 -40.60
CA SER A 7 27.97 57.94 -40.11
C SER A 7 28.13 58.17 -38.62
N ARG A 8 29.20 57.91 -38.03
CA ARG A 8 30.68 58.10 -38.09
C ARG A 8 31.20 58.24 -36.64
N VAL A 9 32.06 57.38 -36.26
CA VAL A 9 33.45 57.51 -35.77
C VAL A 9 33.88 58.85 -35.23
N VAL A 10 34.36 58.88 -33.99
CA VAL A 10 35.59 59.65 -33.58
C VAL A 10 36.18 59.01 -32.34
N SER A 11 37.46 58.60 -32.40
CA SER A 11 38.38 58.40 -31.30
C SER A 11 39.31 59.59 -31.23
N PRO A 12 39.86 60.00 -30.08
CA PRO A 12 41.30 59.93 -29.93
C PRO A 12 41.90 59.66 -28.53
N ARG A 13 42.96 58.86 -28.53
CA ARG A 13 44.31 58.99 -27.88
C ARG A 13 44.45 59.63 -26.49
N ALA A 14 44.88 58.83 -25.48
CA ALA A 14 46.25 58.56 -25.00
C ALA A 14 46.88 59.58 -23.99
N ARG A 15 47.49 58.92 -22.93
CA ARG A 15 48.50 59.39 -21.90
C ARG A 15 47.85 59.70 -20.54
N ASP A 16 48.31 59.16 -19.37
CA ASP A 16 49.65 59.00 -18.89
C ASP A 16 49.73 57.97 -17.76
N SER A 17 50.88 57.43 -17.56
CA SER A 17 51.39 56.51 -16.52
C SER A 17 51.26 57.05 -15.10
N PHE A 18 50.73 56.25 -14.20
CA PHE A 18 51.06 56.30 -12.76
C PHE A 18 51.20 54.89 -12.20
N SER A 19 52.41 54.63 -11.72
CA SER A 19 52.78 53.45 -10.96
C SER A 19 52.11 53.47 -9.58
N SER A 20 51.40 52.42 -9.21
CA SER A 20 50.95 52.20 -7.84
C SER A 20 51.42 50.84 -7.32
N PRO A 21 51.65 50.72 -6.00
CA PRO A 21 52.38 49.60 -5.38
C PRO A 21 51.48 48.35 -5.25
N ARG A 22 52.10 47.15 -5.27
CA ARG A 22 51.50 45.86 -5.00
C ARG A 22 50.90 45.83 -3.59
N PRO A 23 49.67 45.36 -3.37
CA PRO A 23 49.26 44.86 -2.08
C PRO A 23 49.61 43.37 -1.98
N ALA A 24 50.33 43.03 -0.93
CA ALA A 24 50.56 41.68 -0.46
C ALA A 24 49.29 41.13 0.18
N GLY A 25 49.12 39.81 0.12
CA GLY A 25 48.15 39.10 0.94
C GLY A 25 46.87 38.71 0.19
N GLY A 26 46.92 37.71 -0.69
CA GLY A 26 45.75 36.99 -1.16
C GLY A 26 45.13 36.21 -0.03
N CYS A 27 44.06 36.76 0.57
CA CYS A 27 43.12 35.98 1.38
C CYS A 27 42.37 35.06 0.43
N THR A 28 42.83 33.81 0.31
CA THR A 28 42.04 32.74 -0.31
C THR A 28 40.88 32.48 0.62
N LEU A 29 39.71 32.99 0.25
CA LEU A 29 38.46 32.54 0.83
C LEU A 29 38.42 31.00 0.76
N PRO A 30 38.08 30.31 1.86
CA PRO A 30 38.00 28.87 1.80
C PRO A 30 37.01 28.49 0.69
N ARG A 31 37.42 27.56 -0.18
CA ARG A 31 36.54 26.91 -1.15
C ARG A 31 35.26 26.58 -0.41
N SER A 32 34.13 27.13 -0.85
CA SER A 32 32.82 26.73 -0.38
C SER A 32 32.83 25.20 -0.38
N ILE A 33 32.60 24.60 0.80
CA ILE A 33 32.37 23.17 0.95
C ILE A 33 31.10 22.96 0.11
N MET A 34 31.26 22.52 -1.14
CA MET A 34 30.16 22.00 -1.94
C MET A 34 29.66 20.79 -1.14
N SER A 35 28.56 20.98 -0.46
CA SER A 35 27.87 19.92 0.25
C SER A 35 27.60 18.82 -0.77
N SER A 36 28.36 17.71 -0.72
CA SER A 36 28.11 16.58 -1.60
C SER A 36 26.68 16.11 -1.37
N THR A 37 25.92 15.99 -2.46
CA THR A 37 24.56 15.46 -2.44
C THR A 37 24.58 14.08 -1.79
N ARG A 38 23.74 13.86 -0.76
CA ARG A 38 23.65 12.56 -0.07
C ARG A 38 23.07 11.51 -1.00
N ARG A 39 23.73 10.35 -1.06
CA ARG A 39 23.28 9.21 -1.85
C ARG A 39 22.32 8.36 -1.02
N ALA A 40 21.14 8.06 -1.58
CA ALA A 40 20.14 7.21 -0.97
C ALA A 40 19.81 6.01 -1.85
N ILE A 41 19.83 4.82 -1.25
CA ILE A 41 19.35 3.60 -1.89
C ILE A 41 17.99 3.23 -1.29
N VAL A 42 17.03 2.93 -2.16
CA VAL A 42 15.72 2.37 -1.78
C VAL A 42 15.67 0.92 -2.25
N ILE A 43 15.44 -0.02 -1.32
CA ILE A 43 15.34 -1.45 -1.61
C ILE A 43 13.87 -1.84 -1.70
N GLY A 44 13.42 -2.28 -2.87
CA GLY A 44 12.03 -2.60 -3.21
C GLY A 44 11.26 -1.37 -3.70
N THR A 45 10.53 -1.55 -4.79
CA THR A 45 9.77 -0.49 -5.48
C THR A 45 8.25 -0.67 -5.37
N GLY A 46 7.75 -1.38 -4.36
CA GLY A 46 6.33 -1.34 -3.99
C GLY A 46 5.90 0.07 -3.57
N THR A 47 4.63 0.30 -3.25
CA THR A 47 4.08 1.62 -2.89
C THR A 47 4.96 2.40 -1.90
N GLY A 48 5.43 1.75 -0.84
CA GLY A 48 6.29 2.41 0.16
C GLY A 48 7.67 2.77 -0.36
N GLY A 49 8.24 1.95 -1.26
CA GLY A 49 9.53 2.22 -1.90
C GLY A 49 9.44 3.35 -2.92
N LEU A 50 8.42 3.33 -3.80
CA LEU A 50 8.16 4.41 -4.76
C LEU A 50 7.96 5.74 -4.04
N ALA A 51 7.14 5.75 -2.97
CA ALA A 51 6.95 6.94 -2.14
C ALA A 51 8.25 7.40 -1.47
N SER A 52 9.06 6.47 -0.91
CA SER A 52 10.36 6.80 -0.33
C SER A 52 11.29 7.43 -1.36
N ALA A 53 11.37 6.86 -2.56
CA ALA A 53 12.20 7.39 -3.64
C ALA A 53 11.77 8.79 -4.05
N ALA A 54 10.46 9.01 -4.22
CA ALA A 54 9.92 10.31 -4.62
C ALA A 54 10.15 11.39 -3.55
N PHE A 55 9.89 11.07 -2.26
CA PHE A 55 10.11 12.03 -1.16
C PHE A 55 11.60 12.33 -0.93
N LEU A 56 12.48 11.33 -1.02
CA LEU A 56 13.93 11.53 -0.91
C LEU A 56 14.47 12.38 -2.05
N ALA A 57 14.06 12.10 -3.29
CA ALA A 57 14.47 12.89 -4.45
C ALA A 57 13.96 14.34 -4.38
N ARG A 58 12.70 14.54 -3.94
CA ARG A 58 12.15 15.87 -3.64
C ARG A 58 12.99 16.61 -2.61
N ASP A 59 13.51 15.92 -1.62
CA ASP A 59 14.32 16.51 -0.53
C ASP A 59 15.81 16.62 -0.89
N GLY A 60 16.19 16.40 -2.17
CA GLY A 60 17.51 16.66 -2.72
C GLY A 60 18.54 15.54 -2.55
N PHE A 61 18.11 14.30 -2.30
CA PHE A 61 19.00 13.15 -2.33
C PHE A 61 19.25 12.66 -3.75
N ASP A 62 20.44 12.13 -4.04
CA ASP A 62 20.71 11.30 -5.23
C ASP A 62 20.17 9.89 -4.96
N VAL A 63 19.02 9.56 -5.59
CA VAL A 63 18.25 8.36 -5.27
C VAL A 63 18.43 7.28 -6.33
N LEU A 64 18.78 6.06 -5.89
CA LEU A 64 18.72 4.84 -6.68
C LEU A 64 17.79 3.85 -6.01
N ALA A 65 16.66 3.54 -6.67
CA ALA A 65 15.72 2.54 -6.22
C ALA A 65 15.97 1.19 -6.92
N LEU A 66 16.13 0.13 -6.14
CA LEU A 66 16.51 -1.21 -6.58
C LEU A 66 15.34 -2.17 -6.39
N ASP A 67 15.01 -2.94 -7.42
CA ASP A 67 14.03 -4.01 -7.32
C ASP A 67 14.59 -5.32 -7.86
N ALA A 68 14.33 -6.41 -7.15
CA ALA A 68 14.73 -7.75 -7.57
C ALA A 68 13.91 -8.28 -8.76
N SER A 69 12.71 -7.73 -8.96
CA SER A 69 11.76 -8.10 -10.02
C SER A 69 12.19 -7.52 -11.37
N ALA A 70 11.57 -8.01 -12.44
CA ALA A 70 11.76 -7.46 -13.79
C ALA A 70 11.06 -6.11 -13.98
N GLU A 71 10.07 -5.80 -13.14
CA GLU A 71 9.25 -4.60 -13.18
C GLU A 71 9.19 -3.95 -11.82
N ILE A 72 9.04 -2.62 -11.80
CA ILE A 72 8.79 -1.85 -10.57
C ILE A 72 7.31 -1.96 -10.17
N GLY A 73 7.02 -1.66 -8.89
CA GLY A 73 5.65 -1.48 -8.40
C GLY A 73 5.20 -2.49 -7.34
N GLY A 74 5.83 -3.64 -7.21
CA GLY A 74 5.41 -4.68 -6.27
C GLY A 74 3.94 -5.08 -6.50
N TYR A 75 3.06 -4.95 -5.50
CA TYR A 75 1.63 -5.23 -5.65
C TYR A 75 0.85 -4.20 -6.49
N LEU A 76 1.44 -3.06 -6.87
CA LEU A 76 0.86 -2.14 -7.85
C LEU A 76 1.15 -2.58 -9.30
N ALA A 77 2.11 -3.48 -9.53
CA ALA A 77 2.40 -3.98 -10.87
C ALA A 77 1.29 -4.94 -11.31
N PRO A 78 0.49 -4.61 -12.34
CA PRO A 78 -0.52 -5.52 -12.88
C PRO A 78 0.16 -6.64 -13.67
N PHE A 79 -0.60 -7.66 -14.02
CA PHE A 79 -0.18 -8.64 -15.01
C PHE A 79 -1.24 -8.78 -16.11
N SER A 80 -0.79 -9.13 -17.31
CA SER A 80 -1.67 -9.28 -18.46
C SER A 80 -1.72 -10.71 -18.95
N ARG A 81 -2.90 -11.16 -19.40
CA ARG A 81 -3.09 -12.44 -20.09
C ARG A 81 -4.19 -12.30 -21.13
N ASP A 82 -3.87 -12.65 -22.37
CA ASP A 82 -4.82 -12.67 -23.50
C ASP A 82 -5.59 -11.34 -23.65
N GLY A 83 -4.90 -10.21 -23.50
CA GLY A 83 -5.46 -8.85 -23.61
C GLY A 83 -6.16 -8.33 -22.34
N PHE A 84 -6.38 -9.17 -21.33
CA PHE A 84 -6.92 -8.74 -20.04
C PHE A 84 -5.80 -8.33 -19.09
N VAL A 85 -6.05 -7.28 -18.31
CA VAL A 85 -5.12 -6.76 -17.29
C VAL A 85 -5.75 -6.96 -15.91
N PHE A 86 -4.95 -7.51 -14.99
CA PHE A 86 -5.39 -7.85 -13.64
C PHE A 86 -4.50 -7.17 -12.61
N ASP A 87 -5.13 -6.39 -11.73
CA ASP A 87 -4.46 -5.84 -10.55
C ASP A 87 -4.15 -6.94 -9.52
N GLN A 88 -2.98 -6.84 -8.88
CA GLN A 88 -2.55 -7.81 -7.89
C GLN A 88 -2.93 -7.43 -6.45
N GLY A 89 -2.88 -6.16 -6.09
CA GLY A 89 -3.08 -5.74 -4.71
C GLY A 89 -3.77 -4.40 -4.53
N LEU A 90 -4.27 -3.80 -5.63
CA LEU A 90 -5.05 -2.57 -5.55
C LEU A 90 -6.46 -2.82 -6.08
N HIS A 91 -7.46 -2.54 -5.24
CA HIS A 91 -8.87 -2.73 -5.62
C HIS A 91 -9.70 -1.46 -5.46
N TYR A 92 -9.31 -0.59 -4.54
CA TYR A 92 -9.84 0.76 -4.30
C TYR A 92 -8.99 1.47 -3.25
N VAL A 93 -9.13 2.79 -3.18
CA VAL A 93 -8.40 3.66 -2.25
C VAL A 93 -9.38 4.67 -1.68
N GLY A 94 -9.30 4.98 -0.40
CA GLY A 94 -10.03 6.07 0.22
C GLY A 94 -9.16 7.30 0.43
N ALA A 95 -9.72 8.32 1.09
CA ALA A 95 -9.01 9.54 1.47
C ALA A 95 -8.32 10.28 0.29
N CYS A 96 -8.95 10.28 -0.90
CA CYS A 96 -8.42 10.88 -2.12
C CYS A 96 -8.99 12.28 -2.42
N ARG A 97 -9.82 12.86 -1.55
CA ARG A 97 -10.33 14.23 -1.73
C ARG A 97 -9.36 15.28 -1.19
N PRO A 98 -9.43 16.54 -1.68
CA PRO A 98 -8.65 17.63 -1.13
C PRO A 98 -8.74 17.71 0.39
N GLY A 99 -7.60 17.85 1.06
CA GLY A 99 -7.48 17.86 2.52
C GLY A 99 -7.40 16.49 3.18
N GLN A 100 -7.53 15.39 2.42
CA GLN A 100 -7.44 14.04 2.92
C GLN A 100 -6.06 13.42 2.70
N LEU A 101 -5.73 12.39 3.48
CA LEU A 101 -4.36 11.87 3.61
C LEU A 101 -3.71 11.44 2.28
N VAL A 102 -4.40 10.66 1.45
CA VAL A 102 -3.82 10.17 0.18
C VAL A 102 -3.66 11.31 -0.81
N HIS A 103 -4.69 12.17 -0.94
CA HIS A 103 -4.62 13.35 -1.78
C HIS A 103 -3.42 14.21 -1.43
N GLU A 104 -3.30 14.59 -0.17
CA GLU A 104 -2.25 15.50 0.29
C GLU A 104 -0.84 14.89 0.13
N LEU A 105 -0.69 13.58 0.32
CA LEU A 105 0.60 12.89 0.11
C LEU A 105 1.00 12.88 -1.37
N LEU A 106 0.05 12.70 -2.27
CA LEU A 106 0.31 12.71 -3.72
C LEU A 106 0.59 14.13 -4.23
N GLU A 107 -0.20 15.12 -3.82
CA GLU A 107 0.04 16.52 -4.14
C GLU A 107 1.42 17.00 -3.66
N ALA A 108 1.85 16.56 -2.47
CA ALA A 108 3.19 16.85 -1.96
C ALA A 108 4.33 16.28 -2.84
N LEU A 109 4.02 15.30 -3.68
CA LEU A 109 4.94 14.74 -4.68
C LEU A 109 4.78 15.39 -6.06
N GLY A 110 3.75 16.21 -6.26
CA GLY A 110 3.40 16.82 -7.55
C GLY A 110 2.58 15.90 -8.46
N VAL A 111 1.90 14.91 -7.85
CA VAL A 111 0.93 14.05 -8.55
C VAL A 111 -0.46 14.63 -8.36
N ASP A 112 -1.14 14.94 -9.46
CA ASP A 112 -2.54 15.38 -9.43
C ASP A 112 -3.45 14.21 -9.06
N ALA A 113 -3.90 14.20 -7.80
CA ALA A 113 -4.76 13.14 -7.29
C ALA A 113 -6.17 13.17 -7.91
N ALA A 114 -6.65 14.35 -8.33
CA ALA A 114 -7.97 14.49 -8.94
C ALA A 114 -7.99 13.95 -10.39
N GLU A 115 -6.89 14.11 -11.11
CA GLU A 115 -6.72 13.52 -12.44
C GLU A 115 -6.51 11.99 -12.36
N LEU A 116 -5.71 11.54 -11.37
CA LEU A 116 -5.36 10.14 -11.22
C LEU A 116 -6.56 9.29 -10.78
N PHE A 117 -7.37 9.78 -9.83
CA PHE A 117 -8.43 8.97 -9.23
C PHE A 117 -9.82 9.28 -9.78
N HIS A 118 -10.59 8.22 -9.97
CA HIS A 118 -12.01 8.27 -10.26
C HIS A 118 -12.80 7.81 -9.03
N GLU A 119 -13.82 8.58 -8.62
CA GLU A 119 -14.68 8.20 -7.50
C GLU A 119 -15.61 7.05 -7.90
N LEU A 120 -15.68 6.03 -7.04
CA LEU A 120 -16.66 4.96 -7.15
C LEU A 120 -18.05 5.46 -6.70
N ASP A 121 -19.10 4.65 -6.96
CA ASP A 121 -20.48 5.00 -6.61
C ASP A 121 -20.60 5.45 -5.14
N PRO A 122 -20.93 6.70 -4.86
CA PRO A 122 -21.03 7.21 -3.50
C PRO A 122 -22.13 6.54 -2.67
N ASP A 123 -23.14 5.95 -3.31
CA ASP A 123 -24.24 5.26 -2.65
C ASP A 123 -23.94 3.78 -2.37
N ALA A 124 -22.92 3.21 -3.05
CA ALA A 124 -22.57 1.80 -2.90
C ALA A 124 -21.15 1.49 -3.45
N PHE A 125 -20.09 2.00 -2.85
CA PHE A 125 -18.73 1.65 -3.28
C PHE A 125 -18.31 0.23 -2.85
N ASP A 126 -18.92 -0.32 -1.77
CA ASP A 126 -18.84 -1.71 -1.32
C ASP A 126 -20.23 -2.30 -1.13
N LEU A 127 -20.38 -3.59 -1.47
CA LEU A 127 -21.57 -4.39 -1.20
C LEU A 127 -21.18 -5.59 -0.33
N TYR A 128 -21.70 -5.68 0.91
CA TYR A 128 -21.60 -6.90 1.70
C TYR A 128 -22.84 -7.74 1.44
N ARG A 129 -22.64 -8.92 0.89
CA ARG A 129 -23.71 -9.85 0.52
C ARG A 129 -23.67 -11.09 1.41
N PHE A 130 -24.56 -11.12 2.40
CA PHE A 130 -24.84 -12.24 3.28
C PHE A 130 -25.92 -13.16 2.68
N PRO A 131 -26.29 -14.31 3.31
CA PRO A 131 -27.26 -15.23 2.73
C PRO A 131 -28.62 -14.62 2.37
N ASP A 132 -29.13 -13.71 3.19
CA ASP A 132 -30.47 -13.10 3.09
C ASP A 132 -30.43 -11.56 3.28
N LEU A 133 -29.24 -10.94 3.26
CA LEU A 133 -29.10 -9.51 3.51
C LEU A 133 -27.98 -8.92 2.65
N ASP A 134 -28.30 -7.90 1.87
CA ASP A 134 -27.35 -7.08 1.13
C ASP A 134 -27.19 -5.72 1.82
N ILE A 135 -25.95 -5.35 2.15
CA ILE A 135 -25.59 -4.07 2.77
C ILE A 135 -24.74 -3.26 1.81
N ARG A 136 -25.27 -2.12 1.37
CA ARG A 136 -24.52 -1.14 0.57
C ARG A 136 -23.79 -0.19 1.48
N VAL A 137 -22.46 -0.18 1.40
CA VAL A 137 -21.61 0.78 2.10
C VAL A 137 -21.53 2.06 1.27
N CYS A 138 -21.94 3.16 1.85
CA CYS A 138 -22.04 4.46 1.18
C CYS A 138 -21.29 5.57 1.93
N ARG A 139 -21.13 6.70 1.28
CA ARG A 139 -20.69 7.94 1.89
C ARG A 139 -21.84 8.98 1.93
N PRO A 140 -21.78 9.99 2.81
CA PRO A 140 -20.83 10.10 3.92
C PRO A 140 -21.13 9.05 5.01
N LEU A 141 -20.20 8.90 5.95
CA LEU A 141 -20.31 7.93 7.04
C LEU A 141 -21.62 8.05 7.83
N ALA A 142 -22.16 9.28 7.97
CA ALA A 142 -23.45 9.54 8.60
C ALA A 142 -24.61 8.84 7.86
N ALA A 143 -24.64 8.90 6.52
CA ALA A 143 -25.65 8.23 5.72
C ALA A 143 -25.58 6.69 5.85
N TYR A 144 -24.37 6.14 5.93
CA TYR A 144 -24.19 4.71 6.19
C TYR A 144 -24.72 4.30 7.56
N ARG A 145 -24.43 5.08 8.62
CA ARG A 145 -25.01 4.87 9.96
C ARG A 145 -26.54 4.93 9.94
N GLU A 146 -27.14 5.91 9.26
CA GLU A 146 -28.58 6.06 9.13
C GLU A 146 -29.22 4.84 8.43
N ARG A 147 -28.61 4.36 7.35
CA ARG A 147 -29.03 3.15 6.64
C ARG A 147 -29.02 1.92 7.56
N LEU A 148 -27.96 1.72 8.33
CA LEU A 148 -27.90 0.63 9.31
C LEU A 148 -28.89 0.81 10.46
N THR A 149 -29.13 2.05 10.91
CA THR A 149 -30.11 2.34 11.96
C THR A 149 -31.55 2.03 11.50
N ALA A 150 -31.86 2.30 10.22
CA ALA A 150 -33.15 1.93 9.65
C ALA A 150 -33.36 0.40 9.54
N LEU A 151 -32.31 -0.34 9.23
CA LEU A 151 -32.34 -1.81 9.15
C LEU A 151 -32.35 -2.48 10.53
N PHE A 152 -31.72 -1.86 11.54
CA PHE A 152 -31.55 -2.39 12.89
C PHE A 152 -31.97 -1.34 13.94
N PRO A 153 -33.27 -0.98 14.04
CA PRO A 153 -33.72 0.13 14.89
C PRO A 153 -33.46 -0.10 16.39
N GLY A 154 -33.42 -1.36 16.83
CA GLY A 154 -33.08 -1.73 18.22
C GLY A 154 -31.62 -1.45 18.60
N GLU A 155 -30.73 -1.23 17.62
CA GLU A 155 -29.29 -1.07 17.82
C GLU A 155 -28.80 0.38 17.70
N THR A 156 -29.74 1.37 17.64
CA THR A 156 -29.44 2.79 17.42
C THR A 156 -28.37 3.35 18.37
N ARG A 157 -28.40 2.95 19.66
CA ARG A 157 -27.41 3.40 20.66
C ARG A 157 -26.02 2.84 20.36
N GLY A 158 -25.93 1.55 20.05
CA GLY A 158 -24.69 0.86 19.74
C GLY A 158 -24.07 1.35 18.45
N LEU A 159 -24.87 1.53 17.41
CA LEU A 159 -24.42 2.13 16.16
C LEU A 159 -23.86 3.55 16.36
N ARG A 160 -24.52 4.38 17.20
CA ARG A 160 -24.00 5.71 17.53
C ARG A 160 -22.63 5.62 18.22
N HIS A 161 -22.45 4.68 19.13
CA HIS A 161 -21.15 4.47 19.79
C HIS A 161 -20.07 4.05 18.80
N PHE A 162 -20.30 3.00 18.00
CA PHE A 162 -19.35 2.47 17.03
C PHE A 162 -18.94 3.53 15.99
N PHE A 163 -19.94 4.19 15.40
CA PHE A 163 -19.70 5.23 14.39
C PHE A 163 -19.07 6.49 14.98
N GLY A 164 -19.31 6.81 16.26
CA GLY A 164 -18.61 7.90 16.94
C GLY A 164 -17.10 7.67 17.05
N LEU A 165 -16.67 6.42 17.28
CA LEU A 165 -15.24 6.06 17.24
C LEU A 165 -14.68 6.13 15.83
N LEU A 166 -15.45 5.70 14.83
CA LEU A 166 -15.05 5.77 13.44
C LEU A 166 -14.90 7.20 12.93
N ASP A 167 -15.83 8.10 13.30
CA ASP A 167 -15.71 9.55 13.06
C ASP A 167 -14.47 10.15 13.74
N GLY A 168 -14.16 9.70 14.96
CA GLY A 168 -12.94 10.09 15.66
C GLY A 168 -11.66 9.67 14.91
N ALA A 169 -11.65 8.46 14.37
CA ALA A 169 -10.54 7.95 13.57
C ALA A 169 -10.40 8.71 12.23
N ALA A 170 -11.50 9.08 11.58
CA ALA A 170 -11.49 9.89 10.37
C ALA A 170 -10.89 11.28 10.63
N ARG A 171 -11.34 11.98 11.67
CA ARG A 171 -10.76 13.27 12.07
C ARG A 171 -9.27 13.19 12.41
N MET A 172 -8.83 12.08 13.00
CA MET A 172 -7.40 11.84 13.27
C MET A 172 -6.59 11.69 11.98
N HIS A 173 -7.12 11.02 10.95
CA HIS A 173 -6.49 10.93 9.64
C HIS A 173 -6.32 12.30 8.98
N GLU A 174 -7.35 13.13 8.99
CA GLU A 174 -7.32 14.49 8.43
C GLU A 174 -6.32 15.39 9.17
N ALA A 175 -6.34 15.34 10.50
CA ALA A 175 -5.38 16.08 11.31
C ALA A 175 -3.95 15.64 11.02
N LEU A 176 -3.71 14.33 10.88
CA LEU A 176 -2.40 13.78 10.52
C LEU A 176 -1.95 14.30 9.15
N ALA A 177 -2.81 14.28 8.13
CA ALA A 177 -2.50 14.78 6.80
C ALA A 177 -2.05 16.25 6.84
N ARG A 178 -2.83 17.13 7.50
CA ARG A 178 -2.51 18.55 7.61
C ARG A 178 -1.21 18.81 8.38
N ASN A 179 -0.99 18.10 9.49
CA ASN A 179 0.22 18.26 10.32
C ASN A 179 1.50 17.81 9.60
N ILE A 180 1.44 16.68 8.89
CA ILE A 180 2.59 16.15 8.12
C ILE A 180 3.01 17.16 7.04
N LEU A 181 2.08 17.91 6.48
CA LEU A 181 2.35 18.89 5.44
C LEU A 181 2.66 20.30 5.97
N GLY A 182 2.76 20.44 7.30
CA GLY A 182 3.06 21.74 7.93
C GLY A 182 1.90 22.75 7.81
N ARG A 183 0.65 22.26 7.69
CA ARG A 183 -0.57 23.06 7.57
C ARG A 183 -1.55 22.80 8.71
N PRO A 184 -1.10 22.78 9.99
CA PRO A 184 -2.01 22.53 11.12
C PRO A 184 -3.05 23.64 11.23
N VAL A 185 -4.27 23.27 11.62
CA VAL A 185 -5.36 24.19 11.90
C VAL A 185 -5.88 23.98 13.33
N LEU A 186 -6.56 24.98 13.88
CA LEU A 186 -7.05 24.93 15.27
C LEU A 186 -7.98 23.73 15.52
N SER A 187 -8.75 23.30 14.52
CA SER A 187 -9.60 22.10 14.59
C SER A 187 -8.83 20.79 14.81
N ASP A 188 -7.53 20.75 14.52
CA ASP A 188 -6.70 19.57 14.79
C ASP A 188 -6.54 19.31 16.30
N LEU A 189 -6.60 20.36 17.13
CA LEU A 189 -6.66 20.22 18.58
C LEU A 189 -7.94 19.53 19.03
N VAL A 190 -9.07 19.78 18.35
CA VAL A 190 -10.33 19.09 18.61
C VAL A 190 -10.23 17.60 18.23
N ALA A 191 -9.56 17.27 17.14
CA ALA A 191 -9.30 15.88 16.77
C ALA A 191 -8.53 15.12 17.87
N LEU A 192 -7.61 15.79 18.55
CA LEU A 192 -6.83 15.20 19.66
C LEU A 192 -7.70 14.86 20.88
N THR A 193 -8.83 15.52 21.11
CA THR A 193 -9.73 15.21 22.23
C THR A 193 -10.38 13.83 22.12
N GLY A 194 -10.54 13.30 20.89
CA GLY A 194 -11.03 11.94 20.62
C GLY A 194 -9.99 10.83 20.79
N VAL A 195 -8.70 11.18 20.85
CA VAL A 195 -7.59 10.21 20.90
C VAL A 195 -7.68 9.27 22.11
N PRO A 196 -7.99 9.70 23.35
CA PRO A 196 -8.13 8.79 24.49
C PRO A 196 -9.20 7.71 24.26
N ALA A 197 -10.36 8.07 23.68
CA ALA A 197 -11.44 7.14 23.36
C ALA A 197 -11.02 6.09 22.31
N LEU A 198 -10.13 6.45 21.38
CA LEU A 198 -9.56 5.53 20.41
C LEU A 198 -8.45 4.67 21.01
N LEU A 199 -7.58 5.25 21.84
CA LEU A 199 -6.43 4.56 22.42
C LEU A 199 -6.83 3.39 23.33
N GLN A 200 -7.98 3.44 24.01
CA GLN A 200 -8.47 2.30 24.78
C GLN A 200 -8.65 1.03 23.94
N TRP A 201 -8.82 1.17 22.62
CA TRP A 201 -8.96 0.09 21.66
C TRP A 201 -7.64 -0.35 21.03
N SER A 202 -6.52 0.24 21.42
CA SER A 202 -5.19 -0.09 20.89
C SER A 202 -4.63 -1.45 21.36
N GLN A 203 -5.22 -2.03 22.42
CA GLN A 203 -4.83 -3.32 22.98
C GLN A 203 -6.03 -4.27 23.15
N ARG A 204 -7.08 -4.06 22.34
CA ARG A 204 -8.31 -4.89 22.35
C ARG A 204 -8.66 -5.28 20.91
N PRO A 205 -9.23 -6.49 20.70
CA PRO A 205 -9.62 -6.92 19.35
C PRO A 205 -10.88 -6.20 18.87
N LEU A 206 -11.05 -6.10 17.54
CA LEU A 206 -12.24 -5.51 16.91
C LEU A 206 -13.53 -6.21 17.34
N ARG A 207 -13.50 -7.53 17.48
CA ARG A 207 -14.64 -8.33 17.95
C ARG A 207 -15.21 -7.81 19.27
N GLU A 208 -14.35 -7.47 20.22
CA GLU A 208 -14.76 -6.95 21.52
C GLU A 208 -15.46 -5.59 21.40
N LEU A 209 -14.97 -4.71 20.53
CA LEU A 209 -15.64 -3.44 20.23
C LEU A 209 -17.03 -3.67 19.62
N ILE A 210 -17.14 -4.56 18.65
CA ILE A 210 -18.41 -4.88 17.98
C ILE A 210 -19.40 -5.46 19.00
N GLU A 211 -18.99 -6.44 19.82
CA GLU A 211 -19.84 -7.09 20.82
C GLU A 211 -20.30 -6.15 21.93
N GLN A 212 -19.48 -5.15 22.30
CA GLN A 212 -19.87 -4.12 23.26
C GLN A 212 -20.78 -3.05 22.65
N SER A 213 -20.72 -2.87 21.33
CA SER A 213 -21.55 -1.89 20.65
C SER A 213 -22.94 -2.41 20.32
N VAL A 214 -23.05 -3.64 19.78
CA VAL A 214 -24.31 -4.16 19.23
C VAL A 214 -24.56 -5.60 19.66
N THR A 215 -25.84 -5.99 19.72
CA THR A 215 -26.29 -7.32 20.14
C THR A 215 -26.77 -8.21 19.00
N ASP A 216 -27.34 -7.65 17.95
CA ASP A 216 -27.83 -8.41 16.79
C ASP A 216 -26.66 -9.10 16.06
N PRO A 217 -26.67 -10.44 15.90
CA PRO A 217 -25.56 -11.17 15.28
C PRO A 217 -25.35 -10.84 13.81
N ARG A 218 -26.41 -10.44 13.07
CA ARG A 218 -26.30 -10.04 11.66
C ARG A 218 -25.59 -8.69 11.57
N LEU A 219 -25.93 -7.76 12.47
CA LEU A 219 -25.26 -6.45 12.53
C LEU A 219 -23.80 -6.59 12.97
N ARG A 220 -23.49 -7.52 13.88
CA ARG A 220 -22.09 -7.86 14.24
C ARG A 220 -21.29 -8.29 13.01
N ALA A 221 -21.86 -9.15 12.17
CA ALA A 221 -21.25 -9.59 10.92
C ALA A 221 -21.04 -8.42 9.96
N VAL A 222 -22.02 -7.53 9.83
CA VAL A 222 -21.93 -6.31 8.98
C VAL A 222 -20.80 -5.40 9.45
N LEU A 223 -20.67 -5.12 10.76
CA LEU A 223 -19.59 -4.29 11.30
C LEU A 223 -18.21 -4.93 11.17
N GLY A 224 -18.15 -6.26 11.10
CA GLY A 224 -16.95 -7.04 10.79
C GLY A 224 -16.69 -7.24 9.28
N GLY A 225 -17.60 -6.78 8.42
CA GLY A 225 -17.64 -7.15 7.00
C GLY A 225 -16.47 -6.67 6.14
N GLN A 226 -15.62 -5.76 6.65
CA GLN A 226 -14.41 -5.32 5.94
C GLN A 226 -13.14 -6.09 6.37
N SER A 227 -13.28 -7.12 7.22
CA SER A 227 -12.13 -7.84 7.81
C SER A 227 -11.19 -8.48 6.79
N GLY A 228 -11.67 -8.80 5.61
CA GLY A 228 -10.83 -9.24 4.50
C GLY A 228 -9.81 -8.18 4.03
N ALA A 229 -10.07 -6.90 4.22
CA ALA A 229 -9.18 -5.84 3.77
C ALA A 229 -7.85 -5.74 4.55
N TRP A 230 -7.75 -6.41 5.70
CA TRP A 230 -6.52 -6.50 6.50
C TRP A 230 -6.10 -7.95 6.80
N ALA A 231 -6.75 -8.93 6.19
CA ALA A 231 -6.39 -10.34 6.25
C ALA A 231 -6.35 -10.95 7.68
N LEU A 232 -7.24 -10.50 8.55
CA LEU A 232 -7.42 -11.03 9.91
C LEU A 232 -8.90 -11.01 10.33
N PRO A 233 -9.36 -12.03 11.06
CA PRO A 233 -10.71 -12.02 11.62
C PRO A 233 -10.87 -10.93 12.70
N PRO A 234 -12.11 -10.49 12.99
CA PRO A 234 -12.39 -9.52 14.04
C PRO A 234 -11.83 -9.89 15.43
N SER A 235 -11.73 -11.18 15.75
CA SER A 235 -11.16 -11.68 17.00
C SER A 235 -9.66 -11.44 17.17
N ARG A 236 -8.93 -11.17 16.10
CA ARG A 236 -7.47 -11.07 16.12
C ARG A 236 -6.91 -9.69 15.75
N VAL A 237 -7.62 -8.95 14.90
CA VAL A 237 -7.18 -7.61 14.52
C VAL A 237 -7.34 -6.63 15.69
N VAL A 238 -6.35 -5.75 15.87
CA VAL A 238 -6.45 -4.64 16.82
C VAL A 238 -7.59 -3.71 16.41
N ALA A 239 -8.52 -3.42 17.31
CA ALA A 239 -9.69 -2.60 17.01
C ALA A 239 -9.32 -1.20 16.49
N LEU A 240 -8.31 -0.56 17.09
CA LEU A 240 -7.83 0.75 16.62
C LEU A 240 -7.29 0.66 15.18
N ALA A 241 -6.56 -0.40 14.82
CA ALA A 241 -6.07 -0.58 13.45
C ALA A 241 -7.21 -0.73 12.46
N ALA A 242 -8.24 -1.52 12.80
CA ALA A 242 -9.43 -1.69 11.99
C ALA A 242 -10.23 -0.39 11.84
N LEU A 243 -10.43 0.37 12.93
CA LEU A 243 -11.09 1.68 12.89
C LEU A 243 -10.36 2.67 11.98
N LEU A 244 -9.02 2.74 12.06
CA LEU A 244 -8.21 3.58 11.18
C LEU A 244 -8.34 3.14 9.71
N TYR A 245 -8.40 1.85 9.46
CA TYR A 245 -8.59 1.34 8.10
C TYR A 245 -9.99 1.66 7.56
N MET A 246 -11.05 1.42 8.35
CA MET A 246 -12.43 1.74 7.97
C MET A 246 -12.61 3.26 7.75
N ALA A 247 -12.01 4.08 8.60
CA ALA A 247 -12.03 5.55 8.50
C ALA A 247 -11.40 6.08 7.20
N HIS A 248 -10.51 5.31 6.58
CA HIS A 248 -9.95 5.65 5.27
C HIS A 248 -11.03 5.81 4.18
N PHE A 249 -12.15 5.11 4.33
CA PHE A 249 -13.30 5.14 3.40
C PHE A 249 -14.48 5.98 3.90
N SER A 250 -14.31 6.77 4.96
CA SER A 250 -15.40 7.55 5.57
C SER A 250 -16.08 8.54 4.61
N ASP A 251 -15.35 9.02 3.61
CA ASP A 251 -15.83 9.95 2.59
C ASP A 251 -15.74 9.38 1.16
N GLY A 252 -15.90 8.06 1.04
CA GLY A 252 -15.98 7.36 -0.23
C GLY A 252 -14.75 6.56 -0.59
N ALA A 253 -14.83 5.95 -1.75
CA ALA A 253 -13.78 5.13 -2.33
C ALA A 253 -13.48 5.56 -3.77
N PHE A 254 -12.25 5.35 -4.19
CA PHE A 254 -11.73 5.80 -5.47
C PHE A 254 -10.95 4.67 -6.14
N PHE A 255 -10.89 4.70 -7.46
CA PHE A 255 -10.09 3.78 -8.24
C PHE A 255 -9.14 4.58 -9.15
N PRO A 256 -7.85 4.24 -9.23
CA PRO A 256 -6.94 4.96 -10.12
C PRO A 256 -7.21 4.56 -11.58
N ARG A 257 -7.14 5.52 -12.48
CA ARG A 257 -7.21 5.29 -13.92
C ARG A 257 -6.07 4.38 -14.35
N GLY A 258 -6.38 3.30 -15.05
CA GLY A 258 -5.41 2.25 -15.40
C GLY A 258 -5.04 1.33 -14.23
N GLY A 259 -5.86 1.29 -13.17
CA GLY A 259 -5.68 0.40 -12.04
C GLY A 259 -4.42 0.67 -11.21
N GLY A 260 -3.86 -0.37 -10.61
CA GLY A 260 -2.61 -0.29 -9.84
C GLY A 260 -1.42 0.21 -10.66
N GLY A 261 -1.40 -0.12 -11.97
CA GLY A 261 -0.40 0.36 -12.91
C GLY A 261 -0.36 1.88 -13.00
N GLY A 262 -1.53 2.53 -13.08
CA GLY A 262 -1.63 3.98 -13.14
C GLY A 262 -1.05 4.68 -11.91
N LEU A 263 -1.35 4.16 -10.71
CA LEU A 263 -0.76 4.69 -9.48
C LEU A 263 0.75 4.44 -9.40
N ARG A 264 1.22 3.25 -9.84
CA ARG A 264 2.64 2.94 -9.94
C ARG A 264 3.36 3.96 -10.82
N ASP A 265 2.84 4.21 -12.01
CA ASP A 265 3.47 5.07 -13.01
C ASP A 265 3.48 6.54 -12.55
N ALA A 266 2.40 7.00 -11.91
CA ALA A 266 2.34 8.33 -11.31
C ALA A 266 3.41 8.53 -10.22
N LEU A 267 3.59 7.56 -9.31
CA LEU A 267 4.61 7.63 -8.26
C LEU A 267 6.03 7.53 -8.82
N ALA A 268 6.26 6.65 -9.80
CA ALA A 268 7.55 6.50 -10.45
C ALA A 268 7.92 7.77 -11.23
N GLY A 269 6.99 8.31 -12.02
CA GLY A 269 7.19 9.56 -12.77
C GLY A 269 7.47 10.74 -11.84
N ALA A 270 6.79 10.85 -10.71
CA ALA A 270 7.07 11.89 -9.72
C ALA A 270 8.49 11.78 -9.13
N ALA A 271 8.98 10.56 -8.90
CA ALA A 271 10.34 10.32 -8.43
C ALA A 271 11.38 10.65 -9.51
N GLU A 272 11.16 10.20 -10.74
CA GLU A 272 12.05 10.43 -11.89
C GLU A 272 12.14 11.94 -12.26
N ALA A 273 11.02 12.66 -12.20
CA ALA A 273 10.98 14.10 -12.41
C ALA A 273 11.83 14.89 -11.39
N LYS A 274 12.19 14.27 -10.26
CA LYS A 274 13.11 14.83 -9.24
C LYS A 274 14.50 14.19 -9.28
N GLY A 275 14.80 13.37 -10.32
CA GLY A 275 16.13 12.78 -10.54
C GLY A 275 16.34 11.41 -9.91
N ALA A 276 15.32 10.76 -9.35
CA ALA A 276 15.45 9.37 -8.91
C ALA A 276 15.64 8.43 -10.10
N ARG A 277 16.41 7.38 -9.89
CA ARG A 277 16.66 6.34 -10.89
C ARG A 277 16.16 4.99 -10.36
N PHE A 278 15.65 4.16 -11.27
CA PHE A 278 15.18 2.81 -10.98
C PHE A 278 16.07 1.78 -11.68
N ARG A 279 16.37 0.68 -10.96
CA ARG A 279 17.08 -0.47 -11.51
C ARG A 279 16.34 -1.74 -11.10
N THR A 280 15.81 -2.45 -12.07
CA THR A 280 15.15 -3.75 -11.93
C THR A 280 16.15 -4.89 -12.05
N ARG A 281 15.75 -6.14 -11.74
CA ARG A 281 16.63 -7.31 -11.67
C ARG A 281 17.87 -7.09 -10.81
N ALA A 282 17.73 -6.25 -9.79
CA ALA A 282 18.80 -5.82 -8.89
C ALA A 282 18.51 -6.35 -7.47
N LEU A 283 18.78 -7.64 -7.27
CA LEU A 283 18.60 -8.28 -5.97
C LEU A 283 19.68 -7.81 -5.00
N VAL A 284 19.29 -7.13 -3.94
CA VAL A 284 20.18 -6.81 -2.82
C VAL A 284 20.33 -8.03 -1.93
N GLU A 285 21.57 -8.46 -1.69
CA GLU A 285 21.91 -9.58 -0.81
C GLU A 285 22.42 -9.14 0.56
N HIS A 286 23.08 -7.97 0.63
CA HIS A 286 23.60 -7.43 1.88
C HIS A 286 23.40 -5.91 1.96
N ILE A 287 23.11 -5.43 3.17
CA ILE A 287 23.19 -4.02 3.56
C ILE A 287 24.48 -3.90 4.39
N GLU A 288 25.44 -3.16 3.84
CA GLU A 288 26.71 -2.96 4.51
C GLU A 288 26.60 -1.88 5.57
N ALA A 289 27.18 -2.15 6.73
CA ALA A 289 27.26 -1.19 7.82
C ALA A 289 28.62 -1.30 8.50
N GLU A 290 29.18 -0.16 8.88
CA GLU A 290 30.41 -0.07 9.64
C GLU A 290 30.17 0.77 10.90
N ARG A 291 30.53 0.22 12.05
CA ARG A 291 30.38 0.90 13.35
C ARG A 291 28.94 1.40 13.59
N GLY A 292 27.95 0.60 13.23
CA GLY A 292 26.54 0.92 13.42
C GLY A 292 25.95 1.95 12.43
N ARG A 293 26.62 2.20 11.28
CA ARG A 293 26.16 3.11 10.21
C ARG A 293 26.21 2.42 8.86
N VAL A 294 25.20 2.62 8.02
CA VAL A 294 25.20 2.10 6.64
C VAL A 294 26.32 2.74 5.83
N THR A 295 26.92 1.95 4.95
CA THR A 295 27.91 2.39 3.96
C THR A 295 27.49 2.07 2.54
N GLY A 296 26.53 1.17 2.34
CA GLY A 296 26.03 0.80 1.03
C GLY A 296 25.26 -0.51 1.02
N VAL A 297 25.13 -1.09 -0.17
CA VAL A 297 24.51 -2.39 -0.40
C VAL A 297 25.37 -3.22 -1.35
N VAL A 298 25.24 -4.56 -1.26
CA VAL A 298 25.83 -5.51 -2.21
C VAL A 298 24.70 -6.22 -2.95
N LEU A 299 24.77 -6.22 -4.28
CA LEU A 299 23.85 -6.93 -5.13
C LEU A 299 24.25 -8.40 -5.32
N ALA A 300 23.31 -9.24 -5.74
CA ALA A 300 23.62 -10.55 -6.27
C ALA A 300 24.64 -10.42 -7.41
N GLY A 301 25.73 -11.20 -7.32
CA GLY A 301 26.86 -11.10 -8.25
C GLY A 301 28.01 -10.21 -7.72
N GLY A 302 27.90 -9.64 -6.52
CA GLY A 302 28.99 -8.98 -5.82
C GLY A 302 29.18 -7.49 -6.14
N GLU A 303 28.34 -6.89 -6.96
CA GLU A 303 28.37 -5.44 -7.22
C GLU A 303 28.08 -4.67 -5.95
N ARG A 304 28.95 -3.74 -5.59
CA ARG A 304 28.83 -2.89 -4.40
C ARG A 304 28.40 -1.49 -4.81
N ILE A 305 27.37 -0.95 -4.12
CA ILE A 305 26.85 0.40 -4.34
C ILE A 305 26.88 1.15 -3.01
N GLU A 306 27.68 2.21 -2.94
CA GLU A 306 27.81 3.04 -1.75
C GLU A 306 26.60 3.95 -1.55
N ALA A 307 26.19 4.15 -0.28
CA ALA A 307 25.10 5.04 0.11
C ALA A 307 25.31 5.63 1.50
N ASP A 308 24.82 6.87 1.70
CA ASP A 308 24.75 7.52 3.01
C ASP A 308 23.48 7.11 3.76
N VAL A 309 22.44 6.69 3.01
CA VAL A 309 21.12 6.29 3.50
C VAL A 309 20.63 5.07 2.73
N VAL A 310 20.06 4.12 3.44
CA VAL A 310 19.32 2.98 2.87
C VAL A 310 17.91 2.97 3.44
N VAL A 311 16.90 3.00 2.57
CA VAL A 311 15.50 2.76 2.93
C VAL A 311 15.11 1.38 2.42
N SER A 312 14.82 0.46 3.34
CA SER A 312 14.31 -0.86 2.97
C SER A 312 12.79 -0.86 3.02
N ALA A 313 12.17 -0.99 1.85
CA ALA A 313 10.71 -1.04 1.66
C ALA A 313 10.21 -2.46 1.34
N ILE A 314 11.00 -3.47 1.64
CA ILE A 314 10.66 -4.88 1.57
C ILE A 314 10.27 -5.43 2.95
N ASP A 315 9.93 -6.71 3.02
CA ASP A 315 9.59 -7.39 4.26
C ASP A 315 10.69 -7.17 5.34
N PRO A 316 10.36 -6.59 6.51
CA PRO A 316 11.33 -6.36 7.58
C PRO A 316 12.02 -7.63 8.08
N THR A 317 11.38 -8.80 7.94
CA THR A 317 11.98 -10.08 8.34
C THR A 317 13.16 -10.45 7.44
N ILE A 318 13.11 -10.07 6.17
CA ILE A 318 14.21 -10.22 5.23
C ILE A 318 15.30 -9.20 5.55
N THR A 319 14.92 -7.93 5.67
CA THR A 319 15.88 -6.85 5.97
C THR A 319 16.68 -7.14 7.23
N LEU A 320 15.98 -7.38 8.35
CA LEU A 320 16.60 -7.53 9.67
C LEU A 320 17.10 -8.96 9.96
N GLY A 321 16.58 -9.96 9.22
CA GLY A 321 16.95 -11.36 9.41
C GLY A 321 18.00 -11.89 8.45
N ARG A 322 18.21 -11.20 7.30
CA ARG A 322 19.10 -11.69 6.24
C ARG A 322 20.03 -10.63 5.68
N LEU A 323 19.54 -9.41 5.41
CA LEU A 323 20.35 -8.41 4.69
C LEU A 323 21.31 -7.68 5.60
N VAL A 324 20.94 -7.43 6.86
CA VAL A 324 21.82 -6.77 7.85
C VAL A 324 22.56 -7.81 8.65
N SER A 325 23.87 -7.58 8.86
CA SER A 325 24.68 -8.46 9.72
C SER A 325 24.08 -8.56 11.12
N ALA A 326 24.09 -9.77 11.67
CA ALA A 326 23.63 -10.04 13.03
C ALA A 326 24.40 -9.25 14.10
N ALA A 327 25.65 -8.89 13.84
CA ALA A 327 26.50 -8.10 14.74
C ALA A 327 26.02 -6.64 14.88
N GLU A 328 25.37 -6.10 13.84
CA GLU A 328 24.87 -4.73 13.80
C GLU A 328 23.49 -4.56 14.46
N LEU A 329 22.84 -5.66 14.84
CA LEU A 329 21.46 -5.63 15.35
C LEU A 329 21.36 -6.14 16.79
N PRO A 330 20.58 -5.46 17.66
CA PRO A 330 20.24 -5.98 18.97
C PRO A 330 19.56 -7.36 18.89
N THR A 331 19.92 -8.26 19.79
CA THR A 331 19.34 -9.62 19.86
C THR A 331 17.80 -9.60 19.94
N SER A 332 17.22 -8.63 20.66
CA SER A 332 15.78 -8.46 20.78
C SER A 332 15.09 -8.19 19.43
N LEU A 333 15.70 -7.35 18.57
CA LEU A 333 15.17 -7.04 17.25
C LEU A 333 15.29 -8.23 16.30
N ARG A 334 16.39 -8.98 16.35
CA ARG A 334 16.56 -10.23 15.58
C ARG A 334 15.55 -11.28 15.99
N ARG A 335 15.34 -11.48 17.29
CA ARG A 335 14.30 -12.40 17.80
C ARG A 335 12.91 -11.98 17.33
N LYS A 336 12.60 -10.69 17.38
CA LYS A 336 11.33 -10.16 16.87
C LYS A 336 11.15 -10.47 15.39
N ALA A 337 12.14 -10.22 14.54
CA ALA A 337 12.07 -10.53 13.12
C ALA A 337 11.87 -12.03 12.83
N ALA A 338 12.42 -12.90 13.69
CA ALA A 338 12.30 -14.35 13.52
C ALA A 338 10.91 -14.93 13.89
N VAL A 339 10.14 -14.22 14.76
CA VAL A 339 8.86 -14.74 15.30
C VAL A 339 7.65 -13.96 14.82
N ILE A 340 7.82 -12.94 13.97
CA ILE A 340 6.71 -12.13 13.49
C ILE A 340 5.74 -12.98 12.67
N GLU A 341 4.46 -12.86 12.97
CA GLU A 341 3.40 -13.56 12.26
C GLU A 341 3.03 -12.76 11.00
N PRO A 342 3.11 -13.36 9.79
CA PRO A 342 2.66 -12.71 8.56
C PRO A 342 1.13 -12.66 8.51
N SER A 343 0.55 -11.71 7.78
CA SER A 343 -0.88 -11.68 7.45
C SER A 343 -1.28 -12.96 6.70
N MET A 344 -2.59 -13.22 6.60
CA MET A 344 -3.06 -14.44 5.92
C MET A 344 -2.69 -14.44 4.44
N ALA A 345 -2.33 -15.61 3.96
CA ALA A 345 -2.09 -15.85 2.55
C ALA A 345 -3.40 -15.84 1.75
N MET A 346 -3.35 -15.27 0.56
CA MET A 346 -4.51 -15.13 -0.34
C MET A 346 -4.32 -15.99 -1.58
N PHE A 347 -5.45 -16.42 -2.14
CA PHE A 347 -5.54 -16.97 -3.48
C PHE A 347 -6.32 -15.98 -4.34
N GLN A 348 -5.80 -15.68 -5.52
CA GLN A 348 -6.36 -14.71 -6.44
C GLN A 348 -6.75 -15.39 -7.75
N LEU A 349 -7.95 -15.09 -8.23
CA LEU A 349 -8.36 -15.40 -9.60
C LEU A 349 -8.54 -14.09 -10.38
N GLY A 350 -7.77 -13.92 -11.44
CA GLY A 350 -8.06 -12.99 -12.52
C GLY A 350 -8.98 -13.68 -13.52
N LEU A 351 -10.16 -13.14 -13.77
CA LEU A 351 -11.17 -13.68 -14.70
C LEU A 351 -11.40 -12.67 -15.82
N GLY A 352 -11.09 -13.07 -17.06
CA GLY A 352 -11.53 -12.37 -18.26
C GLY A 352 -12.86 -12.93 -18.71
N LEU A 353 -13.86 -12.07 -18.89
CA LEU A 353 -15.22 -12.44 -19.28
C LEU A 353 -15.53 -11.95 -20.68
N ARG A 354 -16.24 -12.75 -21.46
CA ARG A 354 -16.91 -12.32 -22.67
C ARG A 354 -18.12 -11.47 -22.30
N GLY A 355 -18.27 -10.31 -22.91
CA GLY A 355 -19.41 -9.43 -22.69
C GLY A 355 -19.23 -8.51 -21.46
N ASP A 356 -20.25 -7.69 -21.24
CA ASP A 356 -20.32 -6.78 -20.11
C ASP A 356 -20.83 -7.52 -18.87
N ALA A 357 -20.01 -7.60 -17.83
CA ALA A 357 -20.37 -8.26 -16.58
C ALA A 357 -21.52 -7.56 -15.82
N ARG A 358 -21.91 -6.35 -16.21
CA ARG A 358 -23.14 -5.71 -15.71
C ARG A 358 -24.39 -6.51 -16.05
N ALA A 359 -24.40 -7.22 -17.18
CA ALA A 359 -25.49 -8.13 -17.56
C ALA A 359 -25.65 -9.31 -16.58
N ARG A 360 -24.65 -9.60 -15.77
CA ARG A 360 -24.67 -10.60 -14.68
C ARG A 360 -24.92 -10.00 -13.30
N GLY A 361 -25.27 -8.71 -13.22
CA GLY A 361 -25.58 -8.03 -11.96
C GLY A 361 -24.36 -7.48 -11.21
N LEU A 362 -23.18 -7.43 -11.84
CA LEU A 362 -22.04 -6.72 -11.31
C LEU A 362 -22.11 -5.22 -11.63
N SER A 363 -21.47 -4.39 -10.84
CA SER A 363 -21.37 -2.94 -11.04
C SER A 363 -19.98 -2.43 -10.63
N ALA A 364 -19.76 -1.11 -10.66
CA ALA A 364 -18.49 -0.50 -10.27
C ALA A 364 -18.17 -0.54 -8.77
N GLN A 365 -18.86 -1.36 -7.99
CA GLN A 365 -18.62 -1.58 -6.57
C GLN A 365 -17.81 -2.84 -6.33
N ASN A 366 -17.07 -2.90 -5.23
CA ASN A 366 -16.52 -4.17 -4.76
C ASN A 366 -17.61 -4.97 -4.05
N VAL A 367 -17.52 -6.29 -4.11
CA VAL A 367 -18.49 -7.17 -3.46
C VAL A 367 -17.78 -8.12 -2.50
N TRP A 368 -18.25 -8.15 -1.26
CA TRP A 368 -17.84 -9.08 -0.23
C TRP A 368 -18.92 -10.14 -0.07
N LEU A 369 -18.66 -11.35 -0.55
CA LEU A 369 -19.59 -12.48 -0.47
C LEU A 369 -19.31 -13.28 0.79
N TYR A 370 -20.28 -13.31 1.68
CA TYR A 370 -20.25 -14.06 2.92
C TYR A 370 -21.23 -15.24 2.84
N PRO A 371 -20.75 -16.49 3.00
CA PRO A 371 -21.62 -17.67 2.98
C PRO A 371 -22.50 -17.79 4.25
N SER A 372 -22.09 -17.13 5.34
CA SER A 372 -22.79 -17.11 6.63
C SER A 372 -22.57 -15.78 7.34
N TYR A 373 -23.25 -15.57 8.49
CA TYR A 373 -22.99 -14.44 9.39
C TYR A 373 -21.80 -14.66 10.33
N ASP A 374 -21.15 -15.82 10.26
CA ASP A 374 -19.88 -16.06 10.95
C ASP A 374 -18.71 -15.58 10.07
N VAL A 375 -18.34 -14.30 10.22
CA VAL A 375 -17.21 -13.71 9.51
C VAL A 375 -15.88 -14.41 9.86
N GLU A 376 -15.76 -14.99 11.06
CA GLU A 376 -14.55 -15.70 11.51
C GLU A 376 -14.29 -16.96 10.68
N GLU A 377 -15.36 -17.63 10.20
CA GLU A 377 -15.26 -18.84 9.39
C GLU A 377 -14.44 -18.61 8.10
N GLY A 378 -14.58 -17.44 7.48
CA GLY A 378 -13.81 -17.07 6.27
C GLY A 378 -12.30 -17.11 6.46
N PHE A 379 -11.83 -17.02 7.70
CA PHE A 379 -10.41 -17.06 8.06
C PHE A 379 -9.96 -18.39 8.66
N SER A 380 -10.88 -19.34 8.86
CA SER A 380 -10.63 -20.61 9.55
C SER A 380 -9.54 -21.48 8.90
N ALA A 381 -9.38 -21.37 7.58
CA ALA A 381 -8.40 -22.13 6.80
C ALA A 381 -6.96 -22.00 7.32
N ARG A 382 -6.59 -20.82 7.85
CA ARG A 382 -5.27 -20.57 8.45
C ARG A 382 -5.01 -21.47 9.65
N PHE A 383 -6.03 -21.66 10.49
CA PHE A 383 -5.90 -22.32 11.79
C PHE A 383 -6.16 -23.82 11.70
N THR A 384 -7.08 -24.22 10.85
CA THR A 384 -7.48 -25.63 10.66
C THR A 384 -6.63 -26.36 9.61
N GLY A 385 -5.98 -25.61 8.71
CA GLY A 385 -5.31 -26.17 7.54
C GLY A 385 -6.26 -26.75 6.49
N LYS A 386 -7.59 -26.51 6.62
CA LYS A 386 -8.63 -27.00 5.71
C LYS A 386 -9.43 -25.81 5.17
N LEU A 387 -9.87 -25.90 3.92
CA LEU A 387 -10.80 -24.95 3.35
C LEU A 387 -12.16 -25.10 4.07
N PRO A 388 -12.89 -23.98 4.36
CA PRO A 388 -14.26 -24.05 4.83
C PRO A 388 -15.18 -24.63 3.73
N ALA A 389 -16.40 -25.04 4.10
CA ALA A 389 -17.34 -25.62 3.14
C ALA A 389 -17.64 -24.69 1.96
N ARG A 390 -17.77 -23.39 2.21
CA ARG A 390 -17.96 -22.35 1.19
C ARG A 390 -16.97 -21.20 1.42
N PRO A 391 -16.42 -20.59 0.34
CA PRO A 391 -15.50 -19.47 0.50
C PRO A 391 -16.19 -18.17 0.88
N MET A 392 -15.56 -17.38 1.72
CA MET A 392 -15.73 -15.94 1.68
C MET A 392 -14.97 -15.42 0.45
N LEU A 393 -15.62 -14.64 -0.41
CA LEU A 393 -15.00 -14.06 -1.60
C LEU A 393 -15.05 -12.54 -1.56
N PHE A 394 -13.96 -11.92 -1.99
CA PHE A 394 -13.95 -10.53 -2.40
C PHE A 394 -13.92 -10.47 -3.93
N VAL A 395 -14.87 -9.77 -4.53
CA VAL A 395 -15.00 -9.63 -5.99
C VAL A 395 -14.81 -8.17 -6.37
N SER A 396 -13.84 -7.92 -7.23
CA SER A 396 -13.51 -6.59 -7.73
C SER A 396 -13.67 -6.54 -9.25
N PRO A 397 -14.73 -5.92 -9.78
CA PRO A 397 -14.95 -5.77 -11.23
C PRO A 397 -14.06 -4.64 -11.79
N THR A 398 -12.78 -4.93 -12.00
CA THR A 398 -11.75 -3.93 -12.25
C THR A 398 -11.98 -3.11 -13.51
N SER A 399 -12.35 -3.75 -14.64
CA SER A 399 -12.63 -3.02 -15.87
C SER A 399 -13.92 -2.18 -15.82
N ILE A 400 -14.88 -2.53 -14.94
CA ILE A 400 -16.11 -1.73 -14.75
C ILE A 400 -15.79 -0.46 -13.95
N LYS A 401 -14.83 -0.55 -13.04
CA LYS A 401 -14.40 0.58 -12.20
C LYS A 401 -13.47 1.54 -12.92
N ASP A 402 -12.73 1.06 -13.91
CA ASP A 402 -11.77 1.88 -14.65
C ASP A 402 -12.39 2.54 -15.89
N PRO A 403 -12.55 3.86 -15.90
CA PRO A 403 -13.11 4.56 -17.05
C PRO A 403 -12.16 4.65 -18.24
N SER A 404 -10.87 4.27 -18.08
CA SER A 404 -9.87 4.34 -19.15
C SER A 404 -10.07 3.25 -20.23
N GLY A 405 -10.78 2.17 -19.89
CA GLY A 405 -10.95 1.01 -20.78
C GLY A 405 -9.70 0.14 -20.93
N ALA A 406 -8.61 0.41 -20.19
CA ALA A 406 -7.33 -0.27 -20.36
C ALA A 406 -7.28 -1.68 -19.76
N LEU A 407 -8.25 -2.08 -18.95
CA LEU A 407 -8.16 -3.31 -18.15
C LEU A 407 -8.83 -4.53 -18.80
N ALA A 408 -9.52 -4.39 -19.92
CA ALA A 408 -10.10 -5.50 -20.67
C ALA A 408 -10.21 -5.16 -22.17
N PRO A 409 -10.23 -6.16 -23.07
CA PRO A 409 -10.56 -5.93 -24.47
C PRO A 409 -11.96 -5.33 -24.64
N GLU A 410 -12.19 -4.59 -25.72
CA GLU A 410 -13.48 -4.00 -26.03
C GLU A 410 -14.60 -5.07 -26.04
N GLY A 411 -15.75 -4.74 -25.43
CA GLY A 411 -16.87 -5.67 -25.30
C GLY A 411 -16.66 -6.81 -24.30
N SER A 412 -15.61 -6.74 -23.47
CA SER A 412 -15.27 -7.73 -22.46
C SER A 412 -15.16 -7.09 -21.08
N SER A 413 -15.08 -7.91 -20.03
CA SER A 413 -14.89 -7.44 -18.65
C SER A 413 -13.78 -8.21 -17.94
N SER A 414 -13.06 -7.55 -17.03
CA SER A 414 -12.10 -8.20 -16.13
C SER A 414 -12.56 -8.12 -14.69
N LEU A 415 -12.37 -9.23 -13.96
CA LEU A 415 -12.64 -9.34 -12.53
C LEU A 415 -11.39 -9.84 -11.81
N VAL A 416 -11.20 -9.37 -10.59
CA VAL A 416 -10.30 -10.00 -9.62
C VAL A 416 -11.14 -10.57 -8.48
N VAL A 417 -10.96 -11.86 -8.19
CA VAL A 417 -11.66 -12.56 -7.09
C VAL A 417 -10.63 -13.10 -6.12
N LEU A 418 -10.81 -12.78 -4.83
CA LEU A 418 -9.86 -13.14 -3.77
C LEU A 418 -10.54 -14.00 -2.71
N THR A 419 -9.75 -14.90 -2.11
CA THR A 419 -10.11 -15.64 -0.89
C THR A 419 -8.88 -15.97 -0.06
N TYR A 420 -9.09 -16.37 1.19
CA TYR A 420 -8.01 -16.80 2.10
C TYR A 420 -7.80 -18.31 2.03
N VAL A 421 -6.53 -18.73 2.00
CA VAL A 421 -6.16 -20.13 1.91
C VAL A 421 -5.07 -20.48 2.94
N PRO A 422 -4.96 -21.77 3.34
CA PRO A 422 -3.95 -22.19 4.30
C PRO A 422 -2.57 -22.26 3.63
N HIS A 423 -1.69 -21.29 3.89
CA HIS A 423 -0.31 -21.31 3.39
C HIS A 423 0.42 -22.64 3.71
N ALA A 424 0.11 -23.27 4.84
CA ALA A 424 0.73 -24.54 5.23
C ALA A 424 0.60 -25.63 4.17
N LYS A 425 -0.48 -25.64 3.39
CA LYS A 425 -0.68 -26.60 2.28
C LYS A 425 0.26 -26.36 1.09
N PHE A 426 0.73 -25.13 0.91
CA PHE A 426 1.64 -24.75 -0.17
C PHE A 426 3.12 -24.93 0.21
N ARG A 427 3.45 -25.04 1.51
CA ARG A 427 4.83 -25.06 2.02
C ARG A 427 5.73 -26.10 1.35
N LYS A 428 5.19 -27.27 1.02
CA LYS A 428 5.96 -28.35 0.38
C LYS A 428 6.51 -28.02 -1.01
N TRP A 429 5.97 -26.99 -1.67
CA TRP A 429 6.43 -26.51 -2.98
C TRP A 429 7.20 -25.18 -2.91
N GLN A 430 7.39 -24.62 -1.70
CA GLN A 430 7.92 -23.27 -1.53
C GLN A 430 9.36 -23.11 -2.03
N SER A 431 10.18 -24.17 -1.95
CA SER A 431 11.57 -24.15 -2.44
C SER A 431 11.71 -24.47 -3.93
N LEU A 432 10.63 -24.83 -4.59
CA LEU A 432 10.65 -25.21 -6.01
C LEU A 432 10.32 -24.01 -6.90
N PRO A 433 11.05 -23.80 -8.00
CA PRO A 433 10.62 -22.90 -9.07
C PRO A 433 9.21 -23.23 -9.55
N GLU A 434 8.47 -22.26 -10.04
CA GLU A 434 7.07 -22.48 -10.46
C GLU A 434 6.94 -23.62 -11.48
N ALA A 435 7.85 -23.72 -12.44
CA ALA A 435 7.85 -24.75 -13.47
C ALA A 435 8.06 -26.18 -12.92
N GLU A 436 8.65 -26.32 -11.74
CA GLU A 436 9.00 -27.61 -11.12
C GLU A 436 7.99 -28.08 -10.07
N ARG A 437 6.95 -27.28 -9.76
CA ARG A 437 5.95 -27.59 -8.71
C ARG A 437 5.08 -28.81 -9.04
N GLY A 438 5.00 -29.20 -10.31
CA GLY A 438 4.43 -30.45 -10.78
C GLY A 438 2.89 -30.57 -10.67
N PRO A 439 2.35 -31.77 -11.02
CA PRO A 439 0.91 -31.97 -11.16
C PRO A 439 0.13 -31.88 -9.85
N ALA A 440 0.72 -32.23 -8.71
CA ALA A 440 0.04 -32.13 -7.42
C ALA A 440 -0.22 -30.67 -6.99
N HIS A 441 0.66 -29.73 -7.34
CA HIS A 441 0.45 -28.31 -7.14
C HIS A 441 -0.65 -27.78 -8.06
N ALA A 442 -0.63 -28.19 -9.33
CA ALA A 442 -1.66 -27.83 -10.30
C ALA A 442 -3.05 -28.33 -9.85
N ALA A 443 -3.17 -29.59 -9.44
CA ALA A 443 -4.43 -30.16 -8.96
C ALA A 443 -5.00 -29.40 -7.74
N TYR A 444 -4.14 -29.03 -6.77
CA TYR A 444 -4.59 -28.26 -5.59
C TYR A 444 -5.01 -26.83 -5.96
N ARG A 445 -4.30 -26.19 -6.87
CA ARG A 445 -4.70 -24.89 -7.44
C ARG A 445 -6.06 -24.98 -8.14
N ASP A 446 -6.29 -26.04 -8.91
CA ASP A 446 -7.53 -26.24 -9.65
C ASP A 446 -8.70 -26.62 -8.71
N GLU A 447 -8.44 -27.30 -7.60
CA GLU A 447 -9.40 -27.54 -6.51
C GLU A 447 -9.90 -26.20 -5.92
N ILE A 448 -8.96 -25.32 -5.52
CA ILE A 448 -9.32 -24.00 -4.97
C ILE A 448 -10.07 -23.16 -6.02
N THR A 449 -9.61 -23.18 -7.27
CA THR A 449 -10.25 -22.46 -8.36
C THR A 449 -11.71 -22.89 -8.54
N ARG A 450 -11.97 -24.19 -8.56
CA ARG A 450 -13.32 -24.75 -8.69
C ARG A 450 -14.21 -24.32 -7.52
N TRP A 451 -13.70 -24.48 -6.30
CA TRP A 451 -14.40 -24.07 -5.06
C TRP A 451 -14.79 -22.58 -5.06
N MET A 452 -13.93 -21.68 -5.56
CA MET A 452 -14.24 -20.26 -5.72
C MET A 452 -15.28 -20.00 -6.83
N LEU A 453 -15.15 -20.69 -7.96
CA LEU A 453 -16.07 -20.51 -9.11
C LEU A 453 -17.47 -21.05 -8.81
N GLU A 454 -17.62 -22.14 -8.05
CA GLU A 454 -18.90 -22.68 -7.61
C GLU A 454 -19.66 -21.67 -6.73
N GLU A 455 -18.98 -21.01 -5.78
CA GLU A 455 -19.59 -19.95 -4.97
C GLU A 455 -19.95 -18.73 -5.82
N LEU A 456 -19.05 -18.35 -6.74
CA LEU A 456 -19.26 -17.18 -7.59
C LEU A 456 -20.48 -17.39 -8.51
N ASP A 457 -20.62 -18.59 -9.12
CA ASP A 457 -21.77 -18.92 -10.00
C ASP A 457 -23.09 -19.03 -9.21
N THR A 458 -23.02 -19.50 -7.95
CA THR A 458 -24.19 -19.50 -7.04
C THR A 458 -24.71 -18.08 -6.81
N ARG A 459 -23.81 -17.10 -6.68
CA ARG A 459 -24.16 -15.68 -6.40
C ARG A 459 -24.45 -14.87 -7.66
N TYR A 460 -23.87 -15.27 -8.80
CA TYR A 460 -24.01 -14.63 -10.10
C TYR A 460 -24.24 -15.71 -11.18
N PRO A 461 -25.47 -16.26 -11.29
CA PRO A 461 -25.77 -17.38 -12.19
C PRO A 461 -25.38 -17.10 -13.64
N GLY A 462 -24.63 -18.04 -14.22
CA GLY A 462 -24.15 -17.98 -15.60
C GLY A 462 -22.89 -17.13 -15.82
N LEU A 463 -22.37 -16.44 -14.79
CA LEU A 463 -21.14 -15.65 -14.91
C LEU A 463 -19.94 -16.53 -15.25
N VAL A 464 -19.86 -17.72 -14.66
CA VAL A 464 -18.77 -18.67 -14.91
C VAL A 464 -18.78 -19.17 -16.36
N GLY A 465 -19.95 -19.24 -17.00
CA GLY A 465 -20.09 -19.58 -18.42
C GLY A 465 -19.51 -18.54 -19.38
N ASP A 466 -19.38 -17.29 -18.94
CA ASP A 466 -18.78 -16.21 -19.72
C ASP A 466 -17.25 -16.11 -19.57
N VAL A 467 -16.63 -16.92 -18.69
CA VAL A 467 -15.17 -16.89 -18.43
C VAL A 467 -14.40 -17.43 -19.63
N VAL A 468 -13.59 -16.60 -20.26
CA VAL A 468 -12.71 -16.94 -21.38
C VAL A 468 -11.23 -16.99 -20.97
N VAL A 469 -10.84 -16.25 -19.92
CA VAL A 469 -9.47 -16.25 -19.37
C VAL A 469 -9.52 -16.48 -17.86
N LYS A 470 -8.65 -17.39 -17.40
CA LYS A 470 -8.40 -17.63 -15.97
C LYS A 470 -6.90 -17.47 -15.67
N ALA A 471 -6.59 -16.63 -14.69
CA ALA A 471 -5.24 -16.44 -14.20
C ALA A 471 -5.22 -16.62 -12.68
N CYS A 472 -4.43 -17.57 -12.19
CA CYS A 472 -4.39 -17.92 -10.78
C CYS A 472 -3.11 -17.40 -10.12
N GLY A 473 -3.26 -16.62 -9.06
CA GLY A 473 -2.20 -16.23 -8.13
C GLY A 473 -2.31 -17.03 -6.83
N THR A 474 -1.30 -17.83 -6.52
CA THR A 474 -1.21 -18.59 -5.27
C THR A 474 -0.38 -17.84 -4.23
N PRO A 475 -0.38 -18.25 -2.94
CA PRO A 475 0.58 -17.74 -1.97
C PRO A 475 2.04 -17.84 -2.43
N LEU A 476 2.38 -18.88 -3.20
CA LEU A 476 3.72 -19.03 -3.74
C LEU A 476 4.01 -18.05 -4.88
N THR A 477 3.04 -17.80 -5.76
CA THR A 477 3.14 -16.75 -6.79
C THR A 477 3.41 -15.38 -6.15
N ALA A 478 2.71 -15.07 -5.06
CA ALA A 478 2.94 -13.84 -4.30
C ALA A 478 4.34 -13.81 -3.66
N ALA A 479 4.77 -14.92 -3.05
CA ALA A 479 6.11 -15.04 -2.45
C ALA A 479 7.23 -14.94 -3.51
N ASP A 480 7.06 -15.53 -4.67
CA ASP A 480 8.04 -15.48 -5.76
C ASP A 480 8.22 -14.06 -6.29
N ARG A 481 7.11 -13.30 -6.40
CA ARG A 481 7.12 -11.93 -6.93
C ARG A 481 7.55 -10.88 -5.92
N THR A 482 7.05 -10.95 -4.69
CA THR A 482 7.26 -9.91 -3.67
C THR A 482 8.28 -10.29 -2.61
N ARG A 483 8.65 -11.56 -2.54
CA ARG A 483 9.50 -12.17 -1.51
C ARG A 483 8.95 -12.02 -0.08
N ASN A 484 7.69 -11.60 0.08
CA ASN A 484 7.06 -11.51 1.40
C ASN A 484 6.95 -12.88 2.06
N ALA A 485 7.14 -12.92 3.37
CA ALA A 485 7.01 -14.14 4.16
C ALA A 485 5.63 -14.78 3.94
N ALA A 486 5.61 -16.07 3.61
CA ALA A 486 4.37 -16.84 3.35
C ALA A 486 3.47 -16.27 2.23
N GLY A 487 3.99 -15.40 1.35
CA GLY A 487 3.18 -14.71 0.35
C GLY A 487 2.14 -13.76 0.95
N ALA A 488 2.42 -13.22 2.15
CA ALA A 488 1.51 -12.34 2.87
C ALA A 488 1.33 -11.00 2.13
N PRO A 489 0.10 -10.60 1.76
CA PRO A 489 -0.13 -9.39 0.96
C PRO A 489 0.03 -8.11 1.78
N PHE A 490 -0.22 -8.16 3.10
CA PHE A 490 -0.20 -7.00 3.98
C PHE A 490 1.02 -6.94 4.93
N GLY A 491 2.05 -7.78 4.70
CA GLY A 491 3.19 -7.89 5.60
C GLY A 491 2.84 -8.51 6.95
N PRO A 492 3.37 -8.01 8.08
CA PRO A 492 3.04 -8.50 9.42
C PRO A 492 1.55 -8.36 9.75
N ALA A 493 0.98 -9.38 10.41
CA ALA A 493 -0.41 -9.35 10.84
C ALA A 493 -0.64 -8.27 11.92
N MET A 494 -1.73 -7.50 11.82
CA MET A 494 -2.06 -6.43 12.77
C MET A 494 -2.71 -6.96 14.05
N THR A 495 -1.99 -7.86 14.75
CA THR A 495 -2.43 -8.47 16.00
C THR A 495 -2.01 -7.66 17.22
N LEU A 496 -2.62 -7.94 18.37
CA LEU A 496 -2.29 -7.31 19.67
C LEU A 496 -0.84 -7.48 20.10
N SER A 497 -0.14 -8.51 19.61
CA SER A 497 1.24 -8.82 19.96
C SER A 497 2.29 -8.09 19.10
N GLN A 498 1.92 -7.56 17.95
CA GLN A 498 2.91 -7.09 16.98
C GLN A 498 2.51 -5.83 16.18
N TRP A 499 1.39 -5.19 16.50
CA TRP A 499 0.99 -3.92 15.88
C TRP A 499 1.24 -2.70 16.79
N GLY A 500 1.33 -1.51 16.21
CA GLY A 500 1.55 -0.25 16.90
C GLY A 500 2.94 -0.18 17.57
N PRO A 501 3.05 0.16 18.85
CA PRO A 501 4.34 0.23 19.56
C PRO A 501 5.14 -1.08 19.56
N LYS A 502 4.44 -2.22 19.43
CA LYS A 502 5.04 -3.56 19.35
C LYS A 502 5.47 -3.93 17.91
N GLY A 503 5.04 -3.17 16.89
CA GLY A 503 5.41 -3.36 15.49
C GLY A 503 6.84 -2.97 15.18
N PHE A 504 7.27 -3.14 13.93
CA PHE A 504 8.51 -2.55 13.45
C PHE A 504 8.36 -1.04 13.34
N ARG A 505 9.48 -0.33 13.50
CA ARG A 505 9.52 1.13 13.40
C ARG A 505 10.31 1.53 12.16
N THR A 506 9.99 2.67 11.59
CA THR A 506 10.75 3.25 10.47
C THR A 506 12.23 3.39 10.81
N ARG A 507 12.57 3.89 12.00
CA ARG A 507 13.96 4.02 12.45
C ARG A 507 14.50 2.69 12.95
N THR A 508 15.68 2.29 12.48
CA THR A 508 16.40 1.13 12.98
C THR A 508 17.55 1.56 13.93
N PRO A 509 18.15 0.63 14.67
CA PRO A 509 19.36 0.90 15.44
C PRO A 509 20.60 1.23 14.59
N VAL A 510 20.61 0.81 13.31
CA VAL A 510 21.70 1.12 12.37
C VAL A 510 21.46 2.51 11.80
N THR A 511 22.38 3.43 12.06
CA THR A 511 22.30 4.81 11.57
C THR A 511 22.28 4.84 10.04
N GLY A 512 21.36 5.60 9.46
CA GLY A 512 21.18 5.67 8.02
C GLY A 512 20.34 4.55 7.43
N LEU A 513 19.92 3.53 8.20
CA LEU A 513 18.99 2.49 7.76
C LEU A 513 17.58 2.75 8.28
N PHE A 514 16.63 2.82 7.35
CA PHE A 514 15.21 3.02 7.63
C PHE A 514 14.35 1.93 7.00
N LEU A 515 13.19 1.63 7.61
CA LEU A 515 12.19 0.73 7.07
C LEU A 515 11.00 1.52 6.55
N ALA A 516 10.42 1.05 5.45
CA ALA A 516 9.19 1.58 4.87
C ALA A 516 8.28 0.44 4.37
N GLY A 517 7.13 0.78 3.79
CA GLY A 517 6.18 -0.18 3.24
C GLY A 517 5.26 -0.80 4.28
N SER A 518 4.57 -1.87 3.89
CA SER A 518 3.56 -2.56 4.70
C SER A 518 4.07 -3.12 6.02
N GLY A 519 5.38 -3.31 6.14
CA GLY A 519 6.02 -3.83 7.34
C GLY A 519 6.04 -2.88 8.54
N VAL A 520 5.74 -1.59 8.35
CA VAL A 520 5.85 -0.56 9.40
C VAL A 520 4.49 -0.10 9.92
N PHE A 521 3.63 0.40 9.03
CA PHE A 521 2.32 0.96 9.43
C PHE A 521 1.15 0.05 9.05
N GLY A 522 1.38 -1.04 8.34
CA GLY A 522 0.38 -1.96 7.81
C GLY A 522 0.28 -1.90 6.30
N GLY A 523 -0.46 -2.85 5.72
CA GLY A 523 -0.70 -2.94 4.28
C GLY A 523 -1.71 -1.90 3.79
N GLY A 524 -1.70 -1.64 2.48
CA GLY A 524 -2.57 -0.68 1.80
C GLY A 524 -1.83 0.56 1.30
N VAL A 525 -2.49 1.32 0.42
CA VAL A 525 -1.86 2.48 -0.25
C VAL A 525 -1.48 3.57 0.75
N ALA A 526 -2.44 4.05 1.55
CA ALA A 526 -2.21 5.16 2.47
C ALA A 526 -1.11 4.87 3.52
N PRO A 527 -1.12 3.72 4.24
CA PRO A 527 -0.05 3.41 5.19
C PRO A 527 1.32 3.30 4.52
N CYS A 528 1.38 2.74 3.30
CA CYS A 528 2.63 2.61 2.56
C CYS A 528 3.17 3.96 2.09
N LEU A 529 2.33 4.87 1.55
CA LEU A 529 2.73 6.24 1.21
C LEU A 529 3.26 6.99 2.43
N LEU A 530 2.52 6.91 3.54
CA LEU A 530 2.90 7.53 4.80
C LEU A 530 4.23 7.00 5.34
N SER A 531 4.47 5.68 5.23
CA SER A 531 5.73 5.08 5.66
C SER A 531 6.92 5.57 4.83
N GLY A 532 6.70 5.78 3.52
CA GLY A 532 7.70 6.34 2.60
C GLY A 532 8.08 7.77 2.99
N LEU A 533 7.08 8.61 3.26
CA LEU A 533 7.32 9.96 3.77
C LEU A 533 8.07 9.95 5.10
N ALA A 534 7.65 9.10 6.05
CA ALA A 534 8.30 8.99 7.35
C ALA A 534 9.79 8.57 7.23
N ALA A 535 10.10 7.63 6.32
CA ALA A 535 11.47 7.22 6.05
C ALA A 535 12.30 8.37 5.47
N ALA A 536 11.76 9.12 4.50
CA ALA A 536 12.45 10.28 3.91
C ALA A 536 12.69 11.39 4.95
N MET A 537 11.70 11.72 5.77
CA MET A 537 11.85 12.72 6.84
C MET A 537 12.93 12.31 7.85
N MET A 538 12.96 11.04 8.28
CA MET A 538 13.98 10.54 9.22
C MET A 538 15.37 10.49 8.58
N ALA A 539 15.46 10.15 7.28
CA ALA A 539 16.70 10.19 6.53
C ALA A 539 17.27 11.61 6.45
N LYS A 540 16.43 12.60 6.20
CA LYS A 540 16.81 14.03 6.17
C LYS A 540 17.37 14.50 7.50
N LEU A 541 16.78 14.06 8.62
CA LEU A 541 17.19 14.40 9.99
C LEU A 541 18.37 13.54 10.49
N SER A 542 18.76 12.50 9.77
CA SER A 542 19.87 11.63 10.18
C SER A 542 21.20 12.37 10.05
N PRO A 543 22.10 12.28 11.03
CA PRO A 543 23.44 12.89 10.95
C PRO A 543 24.21 12.32 9.75
N ARG A 544 25.11 13.18 9.21
CA ARG A 544 26.03 12.82 8.11
C ARG A 544 27.12 11.90 8.58
#